data_a5eaa7c8faaba917e5345caec2abb825
#
_entry.id   a5eaa7c8faaba917e5345caec2abb825
#
_cell.length_a   1.000
_cell.length_b   1.000
_cell.length_c   1.000
_cell.angle_alpha   90.00
_cell.angle_beta   90.00
_cell.angle_gamma   90.00
#
_symmetry.space_group_name_H-M   'P 1'
#
loop_
_entity.id
_entity.type
_entity.pdbx_description
1 polymer ?
#
loop_
_entity_poly.entity_id
_entity_poly.type
_entity_poly.pdbx_seq_one_letter_code
_entity_poly.pdbx_strand_id
1 'polypeptide(L)'
;MKYHLPAAALCAAALAQCQSAPPSSFEVATVKVAAPCCAPGQWRESKAIADRIDFRYVTLKYCLAFAYGLKEYQVSGPPFIGELRFDIVAKGPEGTRRDQLPAMMQSLLKERFKLESHPEKKEYNVYTLSIGKNGLKLKESSDEDQAAEGAAFGISMSGAVGRLEAKHADMTSLANTLPRLVGRPVVDLTGLTRRYDFDLEFTREDLAGMAVPSIGGTVSPPSAEFGTSIFSSLQRLGLKVEPRKLPLDTIVVDRSEKAPAEN
;
A
#
# COMPACT_ATOMS: atom_id res chain seq x y z
N MET A 1 50.17 -60.44 -22.64
CA MET A 1 49.48 -59.46 -23.51
C MET A 1 48.80 -58.45 -22.61
N LYS A 2 49.36 -57.23 -22.53
CA LYS A 2 48.85 -56.13 -21.65
C LYS A 2 48.09 -55.19 -22.56
N TYR A 3 46.81 -54.99 -22.29
CA TYR A 3 46.01 -53.98 -22.97
C TYR A 3 45.87 -52.75 -22.07
N HIS A 4 46.44 -51.64 -22.49
CA HIS A 4 46.23 -50.31 -21.91
C HIS A 4 45.00 -49.68 -22.57
N LEU A 5 43.99 -49.29 -21.75
CA LEU A 5 42.93 -48.41 -22.15
C LEU A 5 43.30 -46.97 -21.82
N PRO A 6 43.07 -46.00 -22.73
CA PRO A 6 43.26 -44.60 -22.37
C PRO A 6 42.02 -44.04 -21.67
N ALA A 7 42.22 -43.35 -20.57
CA ALA A 7 41.20 -42.59 -19.87
C ALA A 7 40.84 -41.33 -20.65
N ALA A 8 39.59 -41.25 -21.16
CA ALA A 8 39.04 -40.04 -21.73
C ALA A 8 38.61 -39.08 -20.60
N ALA A 9 39.35 -37.98 -20.47
CA ALA A 9 38.97 -36.88 -19.55
C ALA A 9 37.84 -36.09 -20.17
N LEU A 10 36.65 -36.21 -19.59
CA LEU A 10 35.49 -35.33 -19.87
C LEU A 10 35.68 -33.98 -19.19
N CYS A 11 36.12 -32.96 -19.90
CA CYS A 11 36.04 -31.57 -19.46
C CYS A 11 34.59 -31.11 -19.50
N ALA A 12 33.87 -31.15 -18.38
CA ALA A 12 32.62 -30.48 -18.20
C ALA A 12 32.86 -28.98 -18.04
N ALA A 13 32.72 -28.21 -19.09
CA ALA A 13 32.68 -26.75 -19.02
C ALA A 13 31.39 -26.31 -18.30
N ALA A 14 31.49 -25.97 -17.02
CA ALA A 14 30.44 -25.31 -16.30
C ALA A 14 30.25 -23.89 -16.85
N LEU A 15 29.24 -23.69 -17.67
CA LEU A 15 28.74 -22.37 -18.05
C LEU A 15 28.17 -21.74 -16.78
N ALA A 16 28.97 -20.96 -16.06
CA ALA A 16 28.51 -20.06 -15.03
C ALA A 16 27.59 -19.01 -15.69
N GLN A 17 26.29 -19.23 -15.61
CA GLN A 17 25.31 -18.20 -15.91
C GLN A 17 25.51 -17.09 -14.91
N CYS A 18 26.12 -16.00 -15.34
CA CYS A 18 26.20 -14.76 -14.60
C CYS A 18 24.77 -14.20 -14.54
N GLN A 19 24.00 -14.64 -13.54
CA GLN A 19 22.75 -13.97 -13.20
C GLN A 19 23.13 -12.61 -12.63
N SER A 20 23.06 -11.59 -13.46
CA SER A 20 23.19 -10.21 -12.98
C SER A 20 22.19 -10.00 -11.88
N ALA A 21 22.66 -9.56 -10.71
CA ALA A 21 21.78 -9.16 -9.61
C ALA A 21 20.75 -8.17 -10.17
N PRO A 22 19.49 -8.23 -9.71
CA PRO A 22 18.46 -7.30 -10.19
C PRO A 22 18.95 -5.86 -9.96
N PRO A 23 18.65 -4.93 -10.88
CA PRO A 23 19.11 -3.56 -10.78
C PRO A 23 18.67 -2.94 -9.46
N SER A 24 19.60 -2.43 -8.67
CA SER A 24 19.35 -1.85 -7.34
C SER A 24 19.09 -0.34 -7.40
N SER A 25 19.28 0.31 -8.54
CA SER A 25 19.12 1.74 -8.74
C SER A 25 18.42 2.07 -10.05
N PHE A 26 17.76 3.23 -10.08
CA PHE A 26 17.24 3.79 -11.33
C PHE A 26 18.39 4.22 -12.24
N GLU A 27 18.19 4.07 -13.54
CA GLU A 27 19.12 4.56 -14.56
C GLU A 27 19.08 6.09 -14.62
N VAL A 28 17.87 6.64 -14.56
CA VAL A 28 17.63 8.09 -14.55
C VAL A 28 16.60 8.39 -13.47
N ALA A 29 16.88 9.38 -12.63
CA ALA A 29 15.93 9.85 -11.63
C ALA A 29 16.03 11.36 -11.47
N THR A 30 14.89 12.01 -11.45
CA THR A 30 14.75 13.43 -11.12
C THR A 30 13.90 13.56 -9.87
N VAL A 31 14.41 14.25 -8.86
CA VAL A 31 13.71 14.56 -7.62
C VAL A 31 13.71 16.06 -7.44
N LYS A 32 12.54 16.66 -7.32
CA LYS A 32 12.37 18.11 -7.12
C LYS A 32 11.42 18.37 -5.97
N VAL A 33 11.66 19.45 -5.24
CA VAL A 33 10.66 19.98 -4.30
C VAL A 33 9.46 20.42 -5.14
N ALA A 34 8.27 19.93 -4.81
CA ALA A 34 7.07 20.31 -5.52
C ALA A 34 6.75 21.79 -5.26
N ALA A 35 6.30 22.49 -6.28
CA ALA A 35 5.85 23.86 -6.10
C ALA A 35 4.68 23.92 -5.11
N PRO A 36 4.58 25.01 -4.30
CA PRO A 36 3.43 25.19 -3.44
C PRO A 36 2.16 25.12 -4.27
N CYS A 37 1.28 24.20 -3.91
CA CYS A 37 0.03 23.99 -4.60
C CYS A 37 -0.92 25.16 -4.31
N CYS A 38 -1.46 25.77 -5.35
CA CYS A 38 -2.36 26.94 -5.26
C CYS A 38 -3.81 26.65 -5.66
N ALA A 39 -4.12 25.45 -6.14
CA ALA A 39 -5.48 25.11 -6.57
C ALA A 39 -6.12 24.10 -5.61
N PRO A 40 -7.36 24.37 -5.14
CA PRO A 40 -8.16 23.34 -4.50
C PRO A 40 -8.34 22.18 -5.48
N GLY A 41 -7.86 20.97 -5.10
CA GLY A 41 -7.98 19.80 -5.95
C GLY A 41 -6.69 19.31 -6.62
N GLN A 42 -5.55 19.90 -6.35
CA GLN A 42 -4.28 19.32 -6.77
C GLN A 42 -3.97 18.12 -5.89
N TRP A 43 -4.30 16.95 -6.42
CA TRP A 43 -4.20 15.68 -5.73
C TRP A 43 -2.83 15.06 -6.00
N ARG A 44 -2.37 14.29 -5.01
CA ARG A 44 -1.25 13.39 -5.20
C ARG A 44 -1.53 12.46 -6.38
N GLU A 45 -0.64 12.45 -7.34
CA GLU A 45 -0.65 11.48 -8.43
C GLU A 45 0.52 10.53 -8.25
N SER A 46 0.29 9.23 -8.37
CA SER A 46 1.32 8.23 -8.21
C SER A 46 1.11 7.11 -9.22
N LYS A 47 2.02 7.01 -10.17
CA LYS A 47 2.03 5.97 -11.18
C LYS A 47 3.34 5.19 -11.09
N ALA A 48 3.24 3.87 -10.95
CA ALA A 48 4.35 2.94 -11.04
C ALA A 48 3.97 1.89 -12.09
N ILE A 49 4.52 2.04 -13.30
CA ILE A 49 4.14 1.23 -14.47
C ILE A 49 5.42 0.70 -15.12
N ALA A 50 5.46 -0.62 -15.33
CA ALA A 50 6.61 -1.30 -15.91
C ALA A 50 7.94 -0.93 -15.22
N ASP A 51 8.82 -0.21 -15.90
CA ASP A 51 10.14 0.20 -15.47
C ASP A 51 10.20 1.64 -14.91
N ARG A 52 9.03 2.30 -14.75
CA ARG A 52 8.95 3.75 -14.45
C ARG A 52 8.12 4.08 -13.23
N ILE A 53 8.55 5.12 -12.51
CA ILE A 53 7.80 5.82 -11.46
C ILE A 53 7.56 7.26 -11.92
N ASP A 54 6.32 7.71 -11.81
CA ASP A 54 5.92 9.12 -11.92
C ASP A 54 5.05 9.46 -10.72
N PHE A 55 5.68 10.05 -9.70
CA PHE A 55 5.04 10.46 -8.46
C PHE A 55 5.03 11.99 -8.40
N ARG A 56 3.84 12.56 -8.34
CA ARG A 56 3.61 14.01 -8.26
C ARG A 56 3.01 14.39 -6.93
N TYR A 57 3.55 15.44 -6.34
CA TYR A 57 3.06 16.01 -5.09
C TYR A 57 3.00 14.98 -3.95
N VAL A 58 3.99 14.10 -3.86
CA VAL A 58 4.11 13.04 -2.85
C VAL A 58 4.99 13.48 -1.67
N THR A 59 4.79 12.84 -0.52
CA THR A 59 5.66 13.01 0.66
C THR A 59 6.76 11.95 0.69
N LEU A 60 7.85 12.21 1.43
CA LEU A 60 8.85 11.18 1.73
C LEU A 60 8.22 9.99 2.46
N LYS A 61 7.25 10.26 3.34
CA LYS A 61 6.49 9.23 4.06
C LYS A 61 5.77 8.29 3.10
N TYR A 62 5.15 8.82 2.04
CA TYR A 62 4.54 8.03 0.98
C TYR A 62 5.57 7.21 0.20
N CYS A 63 6.69 7.82 -0.18
CA CYS A 63 7.76 7.14 -0.91
C CYS A 63 8.36 5.99 -0.09
N LEU A 64 8.54 6.17 1.21
CA LEU A 64 8.97 5.13 2.14
C LEU A 64 7.93 4.01 2.25
N ALA A 65 6.66 4.35 2.38
CA ALA A 65 5.58 3.36 2.41
C ALA A 65 5.59 2.50 1.14
N PHE A 66 5.75 3.12 -0.03
CA PHE A 66 5.92 2.41 -1.30
C PHE A 66 7.17 1.53 -1.32
N ALA A 67 8.33 2.08 -0.90
CA ALA A 67 9.63 1.43 -0.94
C ALA A 67 9.72 0.17 -0.07
N TYR A 68 8.98 0.15 1.04
CA TYR A 68 8.97 -0.97 1.99
C TYR A 68 7.68 -1.81 1.95
N GLY A 69 6.75 -1.53 1.03
CA GLY A 69 5.47 -2.24 0.92
C GLY A 69 4.56 -2.04 2.14
N LEU A 70 4.69 -0.90 2.81
CA LEU A 70 3.97 -0.54 4.03
C LEU A 70 2.85 0.46 3.75
N LYS A 71 2.06 0.77 4.77
CA LYS A 71 1.12 1.89 4.78
C LYS A 71 1.78 3.13 5.37
N GLU A 72 1.34 4.32 4.96
CA GLU A 72 1.92 5.56 5.46
C GLU A 72 1.90 5.67 7.00
N TYR A 73 0.90 5.11 7.68
CA TYR A 73 0.85 5.09 9.14
C TYR A 73 1.92 4.21 9.80
N GLN A 74 2.49 3.26 9.07
CA GLN A 74 3.60 2.41 9.50
C GLN A 74 4.99 3.04 9.25
N VAL A 75 5.03 4.28 8.79
CA VAL A 75 6.27 5.04 8.64
C VAL A 75 6.30 6.12 9.72
N SER A 76 7.33 6.10 10.55
CA SER A 76 7.57 7.05 11.65
C SER A 76 8.84 7.83 11.39
N GLY A 77 8.92 9.06 11.87
CA GLY A 77 10.11 9.89 11.72
C GLY A 77 9.82 11.38 11.95
N PRO A 78 10.75 12.26 11.60
CA PRO A 78 10.58 13.70 11.76
C PRO A 78 9.33 14.22 11.01
N PRO A 79 8.64 15.26 11.50
CA PRO A 79 7.38 15.77 10.91
C PRO A 79 7.48 16.09 9.42
N PHE A 80 8.61 16.64 8.99
CA PHE A 80 8.81 17.09 7.60
C PHE A 80 8.67 15.97 6.56
N ILE A 81 8.91 14.69 6.93
CA ILE A 81 8.75 13.57 5.97
C ILE A 81 7.29 13.41 5.51
N GLY A 82 6.32 13.87 6.30
CA GLY A 82 4.90 13.87 5.98
C GLY A 82 4.36 15.21 5.46
N GLU A 83 5.15 16.28 5.56
CA GLU A 83 4.73 17.64 5.22
C GLU A 83 5.27 18.10 3.87
N LEU A 84 6.58 17.94 3.65
CA LEU A 84 7.22 18.36 2.41
C LEU A 84 6.77 17.52 1.24
N ARG A 85 6.56 18.18 0.10
CA ARG A 85 6.08 17.56 -1.13
C ARG A 85 7.16 17.54 -2.19
N PHE A 86 7.20 16.45 -2.94
CA PHE A 86 8.20 16.22 -3.99
C PHE A 86 7.53 15.69 -5.26
N ASP A 87 8.16 16.02 -6.38
CA ASP A 87 7.92 15.40 -7.67
C ASP A 87 9.09 14.47 -7.97
N ILE A 88 8.80 13.20 -8.19
CA ILE A 88 9.79 12.15 -8.45
C ILE A 88 9.45 11.46 -9.75
N VAL A 89 10.32 11.57 -10.72
CA VAL A 89 10.25 10.84 -11.97
C VAL A 89 11.51 10.00 -12.09
N ALA A 90 11.34 8.69 -12.18
CA ALA A 90 12.48 7.78 -12.27
C ALA A 90 12.20 6.64 -13.25
N LYS A 91 13.24 6.21 -13.96
CA LYS A 91 13.19 5.10 -14.91
C LYS A 91 14.29 4.10 -14.58
N GLY A 92 13.92 2.83 -14.51
CA GLY A 92 14.85 1.73 -14.37
C GLY A 92 15.54 1.37 -15.69
N PRO A 93 16.61 0.58 -15.65
CA PRO A 93 17.22 -0.03 -16.81
C PRO A 93 16.21 -0.85 -17.63
N GLU A 94 16.56 -1.11 -18.90
CA GLU A 94 15.74 -1.97 -19.75
C GLU A 94 15.53 -3.35 -19.11
N GLY A 95 14.31 -3.88 -19.18
CA GLY A 95 13.92 -5.14 -18.54
C GLY A 95 13.59 -5.06 -17.06
N THR A 96 13.60 -3.86 -16.45
CA THR A 96 13.13 -3.68 -15.08
C THR A 96 11.66 -4.07 -14.95
N ARG A 97 11.34 -4.87 -13.94
CA ARG A 97 9.97 -5.26 -13.64
C ARG A 97 9.40 -4.40 -12.52
N ARG A 98 8.09 -4.26 -12.49
CA ARG A 98 7.37 -3.46 -11.50
C ARG A 98 7.68 -3.85 -10.05
N ASP A 99 7.90 -5.13 -9.77
CA ASP A 99 8.23 -5.67 -8.44
C ASP A 99 9.62 -5.25 -7.93
N GLN A 100 10.49 -4.75 -8.80
CA GLN A 100 11.82 -4.24 -8.47
C GLN A 100 11.81 -2.75 -8.10
N LEU A 101 10.80 -2.00 -8.53
CA LEU A 101 10.70 -0.55 -8.28
C LEU A 101 10.75 -0.16 -6.79
N PRO A 102 10.14 -0.91 -5.85
CA PRO A 102 10.26 -0.63 -4.43
C PRO A 102 11.71 -0.62 -3.91
N ALA A 103 12.52 -1.63 -4.28
CA ALA A 103 13.91 -1.72 -3.87
C ALA A 103 14.76 -0.58 -4.49
N MET A 104 14.48 -0.23 -5.75
CA MET A 104 15.12 0.91 -6.42
C MET A 104 14.75 2.23 -5.77
N MET A 105 13.51 2.39 -5.29
CA MET A 105 13.08 3.55 -4.52
C MET A 105 13.84 3.67 -3.19
N GLN A 106 14.10 2.54 -2.48
CA GLN A 106 14.93 2.57 -1.27
C GLN A 106 16.33 3.14 -1.55
N SER A 107 16.96 2.72 -2.65
CA SER A 107 18.27 3.21 -3.06
C SER A 107 18.23 4.70 -3.39
N LEU A 108 17.20 5.14 -4.13
CA LEU A 108 17.01 6.55 -4.47
C LEU A 108 16.85 7.43 -3.24
N LEU A 109 16.05 6.99 -2.26
CA LEU A 109 15.85 7.74 -1.02
C LEU A 109 17.14 7.85 -0.19
N LYS A 110 17.93 6.77 -0.11
CA LYS A 110 19.24 6.78 0.55
C LYS A 110 20.21 7.75 -0.15
N GLU A 111 20.23 7.71 -1.47
CA GLU A 111 21.14 8.55 -2.27
C GLU A 111 20.77 10.04 -2.19
N ARG A 112 19.51 10.38 -2.47
CA ARG A 112 19.05 11.76 -2.65
C ARG A 112 18.74 12.48 -1.34
N PHE A 113 18.30 11.77 -0.31
CA PHE A 113 17.91 12.35 0.96
C PHE A 113 18.83 11.94 2.12
N LYS A 114 19.93 11.20 1.84
CA LYS A 114 20.81 10.63 2.86
C LYS A 114 20.02 9.92 3.95
N LEU A 115 18.97 9.20 3.52
CA LEU A 115 18.00 8.60 4.40
C LEU A 115 18.60 7.40 5.12
N GLU A 116 18.54 7.44 6.45
CA GLU A 116 18.87 6.32 7.35
C GLU A 116 17.59 5.91 8.06
N SER A 117 17.32 4.62 8.10
CA SER A 117 16.10 4.08 8.70
C SER A 117 16.32 2.65 9.17
N HIS A 118 15.56 2.25 10.19
CA HIS A 118 15.56 0.87 10.68
C HIS A 118 14.14 0.33 10.80
N PRO A 119 13.95 -1.00 10.71
CA PRO A 119 12.68 -1.64 10.97
C PRO A 119 12.44 -1.76 12.48
N GLU A 120 11.20 -1.53 12.90
CA GLU A 120 10.73 -1.71 14.27
C GLU A 120 9.35 -2.40 14.26
N LYS A 121 8.99 -3.15 15.29
CA LYS A 121 7.62 -3.61 15.51
C LYS A 121 6.93 -2.70 16.52
N LYS A 122 5.84 -2.07 16.10
CA LYS A 122 5.07 -1.14 16.92
C LYS A 122 3.63 -1.59 17.07
N GLU A 123 3.08 -1.44 18.27
CA GLU A 123 1.67 -1.74 18.50
C GLU A 123 0.77 -0.65 17.93
N TYR A 124 -0.21 -1.07 17.12
CA TYR A 124 -1.22 -0.20 16.54
C TYR A 124 -2.61 -0.61 16.97
N ASN A 125 -3.43 0.39 17.26
CA ASN A 125 -4.88 0.20 17.42
C ASN A 125 -5.48 0.12 16.00
N VAL A 126 -5.81 -1.07 15.55
CA VAL A 126 -6.35 -1.36 14.22
C VAL A 126 -7.74 -1.99 14.32
N TYR A 127 -8.44 -2.02 13.22
CA TYR A 127 -9.51 -2.98 13.01
C TYR A 127 -8.96 -4.20 12.26
N THR A 128 -9.43 -5.39 12.63
CA THR A 128 -9.16 -6.61 11.87
C THR A 128 -10.41 -7.00 11.09
N LEU A 129 -10.24 -7.25 9.79
CA LEU A 129 -11.27 -7.79 8.92
C LEU A 129 -11.13 -9.31 8.90
N SER A 130 -12.18 -10.04 9.24
CA SER A 130 -12.18 -11.51 9.29
C SER A 130 -13.53 -12.06 8.80
N ILE A 131 -13.61 -13.37 8.55
CA ILE A 131 -14.86 -14.02 8.21
C ILE A 131 -15.70 -14.17 9.47
N GLY A 132 -16.97 -13.74 9.41
CA GLY A 132 -17.93 -13.87 10.50
C GLY A 132 -18.42 -15.31 10.69
N LYS A 133 -19.02 -15.59 11.85
CA LYS A 133 -19.52 -16.93 12.21
C LYS A 133 -20.57 -17.50 11.24
N ASN A 134 -21.29 -16.63 10.54
CA ASN A 134 -22.36 -17.03 9.61
C ASN A 134 -21.85 -17.36 8.19
N GLY A 135 -20.53 -17.43 8.02
CA GLY A 135 -19.89 -17.69 6.74
C GLY A 135 -19.92 -16.49 5.80
N LEU A 136 -19.16 -16.58 4.72
CA LEU A 136 -19.05 -15.56 3.68
C LEU A 136 -20.31 -15.54 2.80
N LYS A 137 -20.80 -14.36 2.50
CA LYS A 137 -21.96 -14.11 1.62
C LYS A 137 -21.60 -13.20 0.44
N LEU A 138 -20.33 -13.05 0.16
CA LEU A 138 -19.84 -12.28 -0.98
C LEU A 138 -20.04 -13.07 -2.27
N LYS A 139 -20.37 -12.35 -3.35
CA LYS A 139 -20.40 -12.91 -4.69
C LYS A 139 -19.01 -12.81 -5.29
N GLU A 140 -18.45 -13.93 -5.70
CA GLU A 140 -17.20 -13.93 -6.46
C GLU A 140 -17.41 -13.26 -7.81
N SER A 141 -16.45 -12.44 -8.22
CA SER A 141 -16.41 -11.85 -9.57
C SER A 141 -16.24 -12.94 -10.63
N SER A 142 -16.62 -12.66 -11.87
CA SER A 142 -16.47 -13.64 -12.97
C SER A 142 -15.00 -14.04 -13.16
N ASP A 143 -14.76 -15.17 -13.84
CA ASP A 143 -13.39 -15.63 -14.09
C ASP A 143 -12.58 -14.64 -14.95
N GLU A 144 -13.22 -13.93 -15.88
CA GLU A 144 -12.61 -12.85 -16.65
C GLU A 144 -12.20 -11.69 -15.73
N ASP A 145 -13.06 -11.35 -14.78
CA ASP A 145 -12.85 -10.29 -13.81
C ASP A 145 -11.80 -10.66 -12.75
N GLN A 146 -11.59 -11.95 -12.47
CA GLN A 146 -10.51 -12.40 -11.58
C GLN A 146 -9.13 -12.05 -12.14
N ALA A 147 -8.98 -12.00 -13.48
CA ALA A 147 -7.76 -11.63 -14.16
C ALA A 147 -7.60 -10.11 -14.32
N ALA A 148 -8.64 -9.31 -14.07
CA ALA A 148 -8.59 -7.86 -14.24
C ALA A 148 -7.57 -7.23 -13.28
N GLU A 149 -6.80 -6.25 -13.76
CA GLU A 149 -5.90 -5.49 -12.92
C GLU A 149 -6.67 -4.43 -12.12
N GLY A 150 -6.50 -4.48 -10.78
CA GLY A 150 -7.01 -3.49 -9.86
C GLY A 150 -8.49 -3.69 -9.47
N ALA A 151 -8.82 -3.24 -8.26
CA ALA A 151 -10.18 -3.14 -7.76
C ALA A 151 -10.77 -1.78 -8.13
N ALA A 152 -12.02 -1.76 -8.57
CA ALA A 152 -12.77 -0.53 -8.78
C ALA A 152 -13.68 -0.26 -7.58
N PHE A 153 -13.55 0.91 -6.98
CA PHE A 153 -14.41 1.38 -5.90
C PHE A 153 -15.11 2.67 -6.31
N GLY A 154 -16.43 2.65 -6.27
CA GLY A 154 -17.28 3.83 -6.44
C GLY A 154 -17.90 4.22 -5.10
N ILE A 155 -17.88 5.51 -4.77
CA ILE A 155 -18.59 6.05 -3.61
C ILE A 155 -19.63 7.02 -4.11
N SER A 156 -20.87 6.78 -3.73
CA SER A 156 -22.01 7.68 -4.01
C SER A 156 -22.72 8.05 -2.73
N MET A 157 -23.37 9.21 -2.72
CA MET A 157 -24.16 9.69 -1.58
C MET A 157 -25.56 10.01 -2.03
N SER A 158 -26.55 9.53 -1.28
CA SER A 158 -27.97 9.87 -1.47
C SER A 158 -28.52 10.32 -0.13
N GLY A 159 -28.62 11.64 0.07
CA GLY A 159 -29.00 12.20 1.37
C GLY A 159 -28.03 11.88 2.47
N ALA A 160 -28.50 11.18 3.52
CA ALA A 160 -27.70 10.75 4.67
C ALA A 160 -27.03 9.39 4.46
N VAL A 161 -27.40 8.63 3.42
CA VAL A 161 -26.89 7.29 3.14
C VAL A 161 -25.85 7.34 2.03
N GLY A 162 -24.68 6.76 2.30
CA GLY A 162 -23.63 6.52 1.34
C GLY A 162 -23.64 5.06 0.88
N ARG A 163 -23.17 4.83 -0.32
CA ARG A 163 -22.97 3.50 -0.91
C ARG A 163 -21.55 3.40 -1.45
N LEU A 164 -20.84 2.39 -1.01
CA LEU A 164 -19.57 1.95 -1.56
C LEU A 164 -19.85 0.75 -2.46
N GLU A 165 -19.71 0.94 -3.76
CA GLU A 165 -19.78 -0.13 -4.75
C GLU A 165 -18.37 -0.64 -5.02
N ALA A 166 -18.16 -1.95 -4.92
CA ALA A 166 -16.90 -2.61 -5.18
C ALA A 166 -17.03 -3.61 -6.33
N LYS A 167 -16.16 -3.49 -7.31
CA LYS A 167 -16.03 -4.42 -8.45
C LYS A 167 -14.63 -5.00 -8.48
N HIS A 168 -14.53 -6.29 -8.70
CA HIS A 168 -13.27 -7.05 -8.77
C HIS A 168 -12.35 -6.78 -7.56
N ALA A 169 -12.93 -6.56 -6.38
CA ALA A 169 -12.20 -6.17 -5.19
C ALA A 169 -11.68 -7.40 -4.41
N ASP A 170 -10.39 -7.46 -4.19
CA ASP A 170 -9.79 -8.35 -3.19
C ASP A 170 -9.93 -7.76 -1.78
N MET A 171 -9.78 -8.59 -0.76
CA MET A 171 -9.95 -8.16 0.63
C MET A 171 -8.88 -7.19 1.09
N THR A 172 -7.69 -7.24 0.52
CA THR A 172 -6.62 -6.27 0.77
C THR A 172 -7.02 -4.88 0.28
N SER A 173 -7.61 -4.78 -0.91
CA SER A 173 -8.12 -3.53 -1.48
C SER A 173 -9.28 -2.97 -0.65
N LEU A 174 -10.18 -3.83 -0.16
CA LEU A 174 -11.23 -3.44 0.77
C LEU A 174 -10.63 -2.91 2.09
N ALA A 175 -9.69 -3.65 2.69
CA ALA A 175 -9.01 -3.22 3.92
C ALA A 175 -8.25 -1.88 3.75
N ASN A 176 -7.80 -1.55 2.53
CA ASN A 176 -7.18 -0.27 2.22
C ASN A 176 -8.19 0.88 2.04
N THR A 177 -9.43 0.56 1.68
CA THR A 177 -10.50 1.54 1.45
C THR A 177 -11.27 1.85 2.74
N LEU A 178 -11.53 0.84 3.57
CA LEU A 178 -12.28 0.96 4.81
C LEU A 178 -11.75 2.01 5.80
N PRO A 179 -10.44 2.27 5.98
CA PRO A 179 -9.95 3.31 6.88
C PRO A 179 -10.58 4.67 6.66
N ARG A 180 -10.98 4.99 5.42
CA ARG A 180 -11.68 6.23 5.07
C ARG A 180 -13.09 6.32 5.70
N LEU A 181 -13.69 5.18 6.02
CA LEU A 181 -15.04 5.07 6.58
C LEU A 181 -15.03 4.80 8.08
N VAL A 182 -14.03 4.05 8.57
CA VAL A 182 -13.97 3.64 9.99
C VAL A 182 -12.97 4.44 10.82
N GLY A 183 -12.22 5.38 10.21
CA GLY A 183 -11.28 6.26 10.89
C GLY A 183 -10.05 5.60 11.49
N ARG A 184 -9.83 4.30 11.24
CA ARG A 184 -8.68 3.54 11.76
C ARG A 184 -8.13 2.59 10.70
N PRO A 185 -6.84 2.25 10.77
CA PRO A 185 -6.27 1.23 9.90
C PRO A 185 -7.02 -0.09 10.00
N VAL A 186 -7.20 -0.77 8.88
CA VAL A 186 -7.82 -2.09 8.80
C VAL A 186 -6.78 -3.09 8.30
N VAL A 187 -6.67 -4.23 9.00
CA VAL A 187 -5.79 -5.34 8.64
C VAL A 187 -6.66 -6.50 8.17
N ASP A 188 -6.39 -6.97 6.96
CA ASP A 188 -7.06 -8.14 6.41
C ASP A 188 -6.51 -9.42 7.04
N LEU A 189 -7.38 -10.16 7.70
CA LEU A 189 -7.14 -11.49 8.28
C LEU A 189 -8.15 -12.52 7.76
N THR A 190 -8.79 -12.25 6.61
CA THR A 190 -9.78 -13.15 6.02
C THR A 190 -9.15 -14.39 5.40
N GLY A 191 -7.92 -14.27 4.90
CA GLY A 191 -7.24 -15.30 4.13
C GLY A 191 -7.86 -15.54 2.74
N LEU A 192 -8.75 -14.67 2.28
CA LEU A 192 -9.39 -14.77 0.97
C LEU A 192 -8.48 -14.21 -0.12
N THR A 193 -8.28 -15.00 -1.17
CA THR A 193 -7.39 -14.63 -2.30
C THR A 193 -8.15 -14.31 -3.59
N ARG A 194 -9.47 -14.56 -3.61
CA ARG A 194 -10.32 -14.29 -4.76
C ARG A 194 -10.83 -12.84 -4.76
N ARG A 195 -11.39 -12.42 -5.87
CA ARG A 195 -12.02 -11.11 -6.06
C ARG A 195 -13.53 -11.21 -5.99
N TYR A 196 -14.17 -10.16 -5.50
CA TYR A 196 -15.58 -10.13 -5.17
C TYR A 196 -16.24 -8.84 -5.67
N ASP A 197 -17.53 -8.96 -6.02
CA ASP A 197 -18.41 -7.84 -6.32
C ASP A 197 -19.41 -7.68 -5.19
N PHE A 198 -19.49 -6.48 -4.62
CA PHE A 198 -20.40 -6.20 -3.51
C PHE A 198 -20.68 -4.72 -3.33
N ASP A 199 -21.75 -4.44 -2.59
CA ASP A 199 -22.13 -3.10 -2.16
C ASP A 199 -22.13 -3.02 -0.64
N LEU A 200 -21.65 -1.89 -0.11
CA LEU A 200 -21.73 -1.54 1.29
C LEU A 200 -22.45 -0.23 1.46
N GLU A 201 -23.49 -0.22 2.29
CA GLU A 201 -24.13 1.01 2.73
C GLU A 201 -23.46 1.53 4.00
N PHE A 202 -23.38 2.85 4.11
CA PHE A 202 -22.85 3.53 5.28
C PHE A 202 -23.60 4.85 5.51
N THR A 203 -23.52 5.41 6.69
CA THR A 203 -24.15 6.69 7.00
C THR A 203 -23.15 7.83 6.92
N ARG A 204 -23.67 9.07 6.91
CA ARG A 204 -22.82 10.27 6.99
C ARG A 204 -22.05 10.34 8.31
N GLU A 205 -22.59 9.76 9.39
CA GLU A 205 -21.96 9.64 10.70
C GLU A 205 -20.72 8.74 10.63
N ASP A 206 -20.76 7.68 9.82
CA ASP A 206 -19.56 6.84 9.57
C ASP A 206 -18.44 7.67 8.91
N LEU A 207 -18.78 8.67 8.07
CA LEU A 207 -17.82 9.61 7.48
C LEU A 207 -17.36 10.71 8.45
N ALA A 208 -18.15 11.03 9.48
CA ALA A 208 -17.77 12.04 10.47
C ALA A 208 -16.54 11.62 11.29
N GLY A 209 -16.25 10.33 11.38
CA GLY A 209 -14.97 9.80 11.86
C GLY A 209 -13.75 10.22 11.01
N MET A 210 -13.97 10.77 9.79
CA MET A 210 -12.92 11.33 8.91
C MET A 210 -12.63 12.81 9.21
N ALA A 211 -13.51 13.51 9.92
CA ALA A 211 -13.34 14.93 10.21
C ALA A 211 -12.49 15.12 11.47
N VAL A 212 -11.23 15.48 11.25
CA VAL A 212 -10.29 16.19 12.13
C VAL A 212 -9.98 15.54 13.50
N PRO A 213 -8.71 15.39 13.84
CA PRO A 213 -8.35 15.18 15.23
C PRO A 213 -8.74 16.44 16.02
N SER A 214 -9.91 16.43 16.63
CA SER A 214 -10.26 17.38 17.67
C SER A 214 -9.30 17.12 18.83
N ILE A 215 -8.38 18.03 19.03
CA ILE A 215 -7.55 18.09 20.23
C ILE A 215 -8.51 18.11 21.44
N GLY A 216 -8.62 17.00 22.16
CA GLY A 216 -9.29 16.92 23.44
C GLY A 216 -10.67 16.24 23.51
N GLY A 217 -11.13 15.54 22.50
CA GLY A 217 -12.40 14.80 22.55
C GLY A 217 -12.21 13.30 22.82
N THR A 218 -12.81 12.80 23.89
CA THR A 218 -13.03 11.36 24.11
C THR A 218 -13.82 10.80 22.94
N VAL A 219 -13.19 9.89 22.18
CA VAL A 219 -13.87 9.16 21.10
C VAL A 219 -14.84 8.18 21.77
N SER A 220 -16.11 8.55 21.87
CA SER A 220 -17.15 7.58 22.20
C SER A 220 -17.21 6.51 21.12
N PRO A 221 -17.38 5.23 21.48
CA PRO A 221 -17.66 4.20 20.48
C PRO A 221 -18.93 4.59 19.72
N PRO A 222 -19.01 4.33 18.39
CA PRO A 222 -20.20 4.66 17.61
C PRO A 222 -21.41 4.02 18.27
N SER A 223 -22.37 4.84 18.65
CA SER A 223 -23.63 4.40 19.21
C SER A 223 -24.40 3.64 18.14
N ALA A 224 -24.85 2.44 18.49
CA ALA A 224 -25.50 1.47 17.63
C ALA A 224 -26.96 1.82 17.28
N GLU A 225 -27.30 3.10 17.16
CA GLU A 225 -28.69 3.51 16.88
C GLU A 225 -28.77 4.44 15.68
N PHE A 226 -29.60 3.99 14.71
CA PHE A 226 -30.08 4.70 13.51
C PHE A 226 -29.16 4.74 12.29
N GLY A 227 -29.47 3.83 11.37
CA GLY A 227 -28.89 3.73 10.04
C GLY A 227 -28.08 2.44 9.84
N THR A 228 -27.98 2.02 8.61
CA THR A 228 -27.16 0.85 8.30
C THR A 228 -25.68 1.24 8.39
N SER A 229 -25.08 1.11 9.56
CA SER A 229 -23.67 1.39 9.77
C SER A 229 -22.83 0.51 8.86
N ILE A 230 -21.65 0.98 8.47
CA ILE A 230 -20.69 0.21 7.66
C ILE A 230 -20.38 -1.16 8.28
N PHE A 231 -20.36 -1.24 9.62
CA PHE A 231 -20.15 -2.50 10.35
C PHE A 231 -21.30 -3.49 10.14
N SER A 232 -22.54 -3.02 10.16
CA SER A 232 -23.73 -3.86 9.89
C SER A 232 -23.76 -4.33 8.44
N SER A 233 -23.35 -3.47 7.50
CA SER A 233 -23.24 -3.85 6.09
C SER A 233 -22.19 -4.92 5.86
N LEU A 234 -21.02 -4.82 6.48
CA LEU A 234 -20.00 -5.84 6.44
C LEU A 234 -20.48 -7.17 7.04
N GLN A 235 -21.22 -7.12 8.16
CA GLN A 235 -21.81 -8.33 8.77
C GLN A 235 -22.82 -9.02 7.85
N ARG A 236 -23.62 -8.25 7.10
CA ARG A 236 -24.55 -8.83 6.10
C ARG A 236 -23.82 -9.61 5.02
N LEU A 237 -22.61 -9.19 4.65
CA LEU A 237 -21.73 -9.87 3.69
C LEU A 237 -20.96 -11.05 4.32
N GLY A 238 -21.15 -11.30 5.61
CA GLY A 238 -20.45 -12.37 6.33
C GLY A 238 -19.03 -11.97 6.76
N LEU A 239 -18.71 -10.70 6.73
CA LEU A 239 -17.45 -10.14 7.21
C LEU A 239 -17.61 -9.57 8.62
N LYS A 240 -16.56 -9.69 9.42
CA LYS A 240 -16.51 -9.18 10.79
C LYS A 240 -15.35 -8.21 10.94
N VAL A 241 -15.62 -7.06 11.55
CA VAL A 241 -14.60 -6.06 11.87
C VAL A 241 -14.53 -5.90 13.39
N GLU A 242 -13.34 -6.10 13.97
CA GLU A 242 -13.11 -6.00 15.41
C GLU A 242 -11.91 -5.11 15.72
N PRO A 243 -12.00 -4.28 16.79
CA PRO A 243 -10.85 -3.52 17.24
C PRO A 243 -9.82 -4.45 17.88
N ARG A 244 -8.56 -4.32 17.48
CA ARG A 244 -7.42 -5.06 18.07
C ARG A 244 -6.20 -4.18 18.19
N LYS A 245 -5.31 -4.55 19.11
CA LYS A 245 -3.92 -4.09 19.12
C LYS A 245 -3.07 -5.14 18.45
N LEU A 246 -2.36 -4.76 17.40
CA LEU A 246 -1.46 -5.66 16.67
C LEU A 246 -0.08 -5.04 16.54
N PRO A 247 0.97 -5.85 16.75
CA PRO A 247 2.34 -5.46 16.40
C PRO A 247 2.46 -5.50 14.87
N LEU A 248 2.66 -4.33 14.27
CA LEU A 248 2.88 -4.20 12.82
C LEU A 248 4.31 -3.74 12.56
N ASP A 249 4.86 -4.20 11.45
CA ASP A 249 6.15 -3.74 10.97
C ASP A 249 6.07 -2.24 10.66
N THR A 250 7.07 -1.51 11.10
CA THR A 250 7.18 -0.06 11.00
C THR A 250 8.57 0.28 10.52
N ILE A 251 8.70 1.27 9.64
CA ILE A 251 9.99 1.88 9.34
C ILE A 251 10.11 3.18 10.12
N VAL A 252 11.19 3.27 10.90
CA VAL A 252 11.56 4.47 11.65
C VAL A 252 12.69 5.17 10.90
N VAL A 253 12.47 6.44 10.56
CA VAL A 253 13.49 7.29 9.94
C VAL A 253 14.32 7.93 11.03
N ASP A 254 15.59 7.55 11.11
CA ASP A 254 16.57 8.06 12.06
C ASP A 254 17.11 9.41 11.61
N ARG A 255 17.41 9.51 10.29
CA ARG A 255 17.98 10.69 9.67
C ARG A 255 17.51 10.82 8.23
N SER A 256 17.26 12.07 7.81
CA SER A 256 17.01 12.40 6.41
C SER A 256 17.27 13.88 6.20
N GLU A 257 17.75 14.23 5.01
CA GLU A 257 17.81 15.62 4.56
C GLU A 257 16.44 16.09 4.09
N LYS A 258 16.14 17.40 4.29
CA LYS A 258 14.86 18.00 3.86
C LYS A 258 14.80 18.29 2.37
N ALA A 259 15.94 18.54 1.77
CA ALA A 259 16.09 18.78 0.34
C ALA A 259 16.83 17.61 -0.31
N PRO A 260 16.45 17.22 -1.53
CA PRO A 260 17.19 16.20 -2.25
C PRO A 260 18.56 16.74 -2.65
N ALA A 261 19.59 15.88 -2.63
CA ALA A 261 20.86 16.19 -3.26
C ALA A 261 20.65 16.49 -4.76
N GLU A 262 21.45 17.40 -5.32
CA GLU A 262 21.36 17.76 -6.74
C GLU A 262 21.52 16.54 -7.65
N ASN A 263 20.83 16.61 -8.83
CA ASN A 263 20.84 15.55 -9.84
C ASN A 263 22.17 15.46 -10.55
#